data_0abc62db494268d0179fe4846f456296
#
_entry.id   0abc62db494268d0179fe4846f456296
#
_cell.length_a   1.000
_cell.length_b   1.000
_cell.length_c   1.000
_cell.angle_alpha   90.00
_cell.angle_beta   90.00
_cell.angle_gamma   90.00
#
_symmetry.space_group_name_H-M   'P 1'
#
loop_
_entity.id
_entity.type
_entity.pdbx_description
1 polymer ?
#
loop_
_entity_poly.entity_id
_entity_poly.type
_entity_poly.pdbx_seq_one_letter_code
_entity_poly.pdbx_strand_id
1 'polypeptide(L)'
;MEEMKRRRFLGSLAAATVAAVGTARLIVDPQPRTFAQVPLDAAPTSGPVAPSPVGLLPPPPLSARIPLPGGGALTTIPGDGDLLALTLDDGVNSDVVRAYTQLAKDTGARMTFFVNGIYNSWTDNLDLLRPLVESGQIQLGNHTWSHPDLTSLTQSKVEEELKRNDEFLKKTYGVGAKPYYRPPYGKHNGAVDAVANELGYTVPTLWSGSLSDSTLITEEYILKMIDEYFVPQAIVIGHLNHLPVTHVYPQLIDTIRDRNLRTVTLNDVFLRTP
;
A
#
# COMPACT_ATOMS: atom_id res chain seq x y z
N MET A 1 30.38 37.17 -33.90
CA MET A 1 29.53 37.06 -35.07
C MET A 1 28.94 35.67 -35.01
N GLU A 2 27.73 35.43 -34.59
CA GLU A 2 26.44 35.74 -35.18
C GLU A 2 25.35 35.64 -34.13
N GLU A 3 24.40 36.53 -34.20
CA GLU A 3 23.26 36.72 -33.30
C GLU A 3 22.22 35.59 -33.40
N MET A 4 21.73 35.10 -32.28
CA MET A 4 20.56 34.23 -32.22
C MET A 4 19.29 35.03 -31.96
N LYS A 5 18.38 34.96 -32.91
CA LYS A 5 17.08 35.61 -32.96
C LYS A 5 16.13 35.09 -31.89
N ARG A 6 15.67 36.00 -31.01
CA ARG A 6 14.51 35.78 -30.13
C ARG A 6 13.22 35.80 -30.97
N ARG A 7 12.44 34.72 -30.93
CA ARG A 7 11.04 34.73 -31.39
C ARG A 7 10.11 34.85 -30.17
N ARG A 8 9.45 36.02 -30.11
CA ARG A 8 8.29 36.26 -29.23
C ARG A 8 7.07 35.62 -29.87
N PHE A 9 6.29 34.84 -29.11
CA PHE A 9 4.93 34.47 -29.46
C PHE A 9 3.97 35.27 -28.59
N LEU A 10 3.18 36.13 -29.25
CA LEU A 10 2.07 36.89 -28.67
C LEU A 10 0.81 35.99 -28.69
N GLY A 11 0.20 35.82 -27.53
CA GLY A 11 -1.08 35.15 -27.39
C GLY A 11 -2.25 36.08 -27.69
N SER A 12 -3.23 35.57 -28.41
CA SER A 12 -4.49 36.23 -28.69
C SER A 12 -5.53 35.95 -27.62
N LEU A 13 -6.05 36.98 -26.97
CA LEU A 13 -7.24 36.94 -26.12
C LEU A 13 -8.47 36.84 -27.02
N ALA A 14 -9.32 35.85 -26.82
CA ALA A 14 -10.67 35.80 -27.36
C ALA A 14 -11.68 36.10 -26.23
N ALA A 15 -12.40 37.18 -26.32
CA ALA A 15 -13.49 37.54 -25.45
C ALA A 15 -14.77 36.82 -25.88
N ALA A 16 -15.40 36.05 -24.97
CA ALA A 16 -16.72 35.49 -25.18
C ALA A 16 -17.78 36.34 -24.48
N THR A 17 -18.72 36.82 -25.25
CA THR A 17 -19.90 37.59 -24.86
C THR A 17 -20.93 36.71 -24.15
N VAL A 18 -21.41 37.18 -23.01
CA VAL A 18 -22.51 36.56 -22.25
C VAL A 18 -23.84 37.06 -22.83
N ALA A 19 -24.67 36.15 -23.34
CA ALA A 19 -26.05 36.39 -23.67
C ALA A 19 -26.94 35.98 -22.50
N ALA A 20 -27.65 36.96 -21.93
CA ALA A 20 -28.66 36.79 -20.90
C ALA A 20 -29.95 36.28 -21.57
N VAL A 21 -30.46 35.12 -21.13
CA VAL A 21 -31.80 34.59 -21.44
C VAL A 21 -32.61 34.56 -20.16
N GLY A 22 -33.79 35.21 -20.24
CA GLY A 22 -34.65 35.48 -19.13
C GLY A 22 -35.29 34.24 -18.49
N THR A 23 -35.47 34.35 -17.20
CA THR A 23 -36.16 33.34 -16.35
C THR A 23 -37.67 33.57 -16.40
N ALA A 24 -38.40 32.62 -16.94
CA ALA A 24 -39.83 32.46 -16.69
C ALA A 24 -40.02 31.65 -15.39
N ARG A 25 -40.58 32.26 -14.34
CA ARG A 25 -41.00 31.60 -13.12
C ARG A 25 -42.35 30.93 -13.39
N LEU A 26 -42.35 29.60 -13.35
CA LEU A 26 -43.58 28.82 -13.19
C LEU A 26 -43.88 28.69 -11.70
N ILE A 27 -44.99 29.31 -11.28
CA ILE A 27 -45.57 29.16 -9.94
C ILE A 27 -46.31 27.81 -9.97
N VAL A 28 -45.78 26.81 -9.23
CA VAL A 28 -46.51 25.56 -9.01
C VAL A 28 -47.10 25.60 -7.63
N ASP A 29 -48.42 25.57 -7.58
CA ASP A 29 -49.26 25.51 -6.38
C ASP A 29 -49.01 24.18 -5.63
N PRO A 30 -48.78 24.19 -4.28
CA PRO A 30 -48.59 22.95 -3.53
C PRO A 30 -49.96 22.31 -3.18
N GLN A 31 -50.31 21.26 -3.83
CA GLN A 31 -51.45 20.40 -3.42
C GLN A 31 -51.02 19.58 -2.17
N PRO A 32 -51.90 19.46 -1.17
CA PRO A 32 -51.61 18.67 0.02
C PRO A 32 -51.60 17.18 -0.29
N ARG A 33 -50.49 16.52 -0.07
CA ARG A 33 -50.35 15.06 -0.15
C ARG A 33 -50.96 14.44 1.13
N THR A 34 -52.04 13.72 0.97
CA THR A 34 -52.58 12.81 1.98
C THR A 34 -51.64 11.62 2.13
N PHE A 35 -51.07 11.46 3.33
CA PHE A 35 -50.31 10.26 3.69
C PHE A 35 -51.33 9.11 3.91
N ALA A 36 -51.24 8.09 3.04
CA ALA A 36 -51.90 6.82 3.30
C ALA A 36 -51.18 6.13 4.48
N GLN A 37 -51.93 5.80 5.54
CA GLN A 37 -51.46 5.00 6.65
C GLN A 37 -51.13 3.59 6.14
N VAL A 38 -49.86 3.19 6.29
CA VAL A 38 -49.39 1.81 6.05
C VAL A 38 -49.78 0.99 7.29
N PRO A 39 -50.42 -0.17 7.18
CA PRO A 39 -50.75 -1.02 8.31
C PRO A 39 -49.44 -1.55 8.96
N LEU A 40 -49.40 -1.36 10.28
CA LEU A 40 -48.35 -1.91 11.15
C LEU A 40 -48.75 -3.36 11.50
N ASP A 41 -48.48 -4.33 10.62
CA ASP A 41 -48.51 -5.74 10.99
C ASP A 41 -47.90 -6.57 9.84
N ALA A 42 -46.56 -6.59 9.78
CA ALA A 42 -45.84 -7.68 9.18
C ALA A 42 -44.59 -7.92 10.04
N ALA A 43 -44.58 -9.02 10.78
CA ALA A 43 -43.39 -9.52 11.45
C ALA A 43 -42.27 -9.64 10.43
N PRO A 44 -41.01 -9.30 10.76
CA PRO A 44 -39.89 -9.47 9.84
C PRO A 44 -39.73 -10.96 9.54
N THR A 45 -40.06 -11.35 8.31
CA THR A 45 -39.63 -12.64 7.79
C THR A 45 -38.11 -12.61 7.78
N SER A 46 -37.49 -13.45 8.61
CA SER A 46 -36.06 -13.73 8.56
C SER A 46 -35.74 -14.30 7.17
N GLY A 47 -35.33 -13.41 6.28
CA GLY A 47 -34.66 -13.80 5.02
C GLY A 47 -33.39 -14.57 5.38
N PRO A 48 -32.88 -15.43 4.46
CA PRO A 48 -31.64 -16.14 4.70
C PRO A 48 -30.56 -15.13 5.07
N VAL A 49 -30.01 -15.26 6.27
CA VAL A 49 -28.83 -14.48 6.72
C VAL A 49 -27.76 -14.76 5.71
N ALA A 50 -27.34 -13.71 4.99
CA ALA A 50 -26.18 -13.82 4.10
C ALA A 50 -25.04 -14.42 4.92
N PRO A 51 -24.33 -15.42 4.41
CA PRO A 51 -23.20 -16.03 5.14
C PRO A 51 -22.25 -14.90 5.52
N SER A 52 -21.89 -14.84 6.80
CA SER A 52 -20.87 -13.90 7.29
C SER A 52 -19.64 -14.02 6.37
N PRO A 53 -19.02 -12.92 5.94
CA PRO A 53 -17.88 -12.99 5.04
C PRO A 53 -16.83 -13.91 5.66
N VAL A 54 -16.51 -14.99 4.96
CA VAL A 54 -15.46 -15.91 5.37
C VAL A 54 -14.19 -15.09 5.49
N GLY A 55 -13.58 -15.06 6.68
CA GLY A 55 -12.32 -14.37 6.93
C GLY A 55 -11.22 -14.85 5.97
N LEU A 56 -10.14 -14.10 5.83
CA LEU A 56 -8.98 -14.54 5.07
C LEU A 56 -8.36 -15.79 5.72
N LEU A 57 -7.66 -16.60 4.93
CA LEU A 57 -6.96 -17.77 5.42
C LEU A 57 -5.90 -17.37 6.47
N PRO A 58 -5.75 -18.12 7.58
CA PRO A 58 -4.75 -17.82 8.58
C PRO A 58 -3.33 -17.99 8.00
N PRO A 59 -2.31 -17.30 8.57
CA PRO A 59 -0.94 -17.47 8.13
C PRO A 59 -0.49 -18.94 8.35
N PRO A 60 0.57 -19.38 7.62
CA PRO A 60 1.14 -20.69 7.85
C PRO A 60 1.67 -20.82 9.28
N PRO A 61 1.73 -22.03 9.84
CA PRO A 61 2.28 -22.20 11.18
C PRO A 61 3.78 -21.87 11.20
N LEU A 62 4.29 -21.44 12.35
CA LEU A 62 5.71 -21.05 12.50
C LEU A 62 6.69 -22.16 12.08
N SER A 63 6.29 -23.44 12.22
CA SER A 63 7.07 -24.60 11.79
C SER A 63 7.21 -24.74 10.27
N ALA A 64 6.39 -24.04 9.50
CA ALA A 64 6.47 -24.03 8.04
C ALA A 64 7.45 -22.98 7.49
N ARG A 65 8.07 -22.18 8.35
CA ARG A 65 9.05 -21.16 7.93
C ARG A 65 10.27 -21.83 7.29
N ILE A 66 10.72 -21.25 6.20
CA ILE A 66 11.88 -21.69 5.44
C ILE A 66 13.10 -20.78 5.71
N PRO A 67 14.33 -21.27 5.52
CA PRO A 67 15.50 -20.40 5.55
C PRO A 67 15.39 -19.27 4.51
N LEU A 68 15.97 -18.12 4.84
CA LEU A 68 16.13 -17.04 3.85
C LEU A 68 16.91 -17.56 2.65
N PRO A 69 16.49 -17.23 1.40
CA PRO A 69 17.28 -17.59 0.24
C PRO A 69 18.64 -16.89 0.30
N GLY A 70 19.70 -17.62 0.08
CA GLY A 70 21.06 -17.07 0.04
C GLY A 70 21.33 -16.34 -1.27
N GLY A 71 21.83 -15.10 -1.15
CA GLY A 71 22.32 -14.31 -2.28
C GLY A 71 21.26 -13.68 -3.17
N GLY A 72 21.51 -12.43 -3.58
CA GLY A 72 20.62 -11.67 -4.46
C GLY A 72 19.37 -11.10 -3.80
N ALA A 73 18.55 -10.42 -4.62
CA ALA A 73 17.32 -9.82 -4.17
C ALA A 73 16.17 -10.84 -4.07
N LEU A 74 15.36 -10.72 -3.04
CA LEU A 74 14.13 -11.48 -2.89
C LEU A 74 13.04 -10.86 -3.78
N THR A 75 12.58 -11.60 -4.79
CA THR A 75 11.55 -11.13 -5.73
C THR A 75 10.25 -11.92 -5.64
N THR A 76 10.32 -13.18 -5.21
CA THR A 76 9.18 -14.08 -5.05
C THR A 76 9.33 -14.90 -3.78
N ILE A 77 8.24 -15.48 -3.29
CA ILE A 77 8.29 -16.47 -2.21
C ILE A 77 8.72 -17.81 -2.84
N PRO A 78 9.81 -18.44 -2.35
CA PRO A 78 10.26 -19.73 -2.89
C PRO A 78 9.28 -20.88 -2.65
N GLY A 79 9.33 -21.86 -3.55
CA GLY A 79 8.51 -23.07 -3.46
C GLY A 79 7.14 -22.92 -4.11
N ASP A 80 6.30 -23.95 -3.91
CA ASP A 80 4.93 -24.00 -4.38
C ASP A 80 3.97 -23.72 -3.21
N GLY A 81 2.80 -23.16 -3.50
CA GLY A 81 1.81 -22.91 -2.45
C GLY A 81 0.80 -21.83 -2.82
N ASP A 82 0.15 -21.28 -1.82
CA ASP A 82 -0.94 -20.29 -1.92
C ASP A 82 -0.59 -18.92 -1.30
N LEU A 83 0.70 -18.68 -1.01
CA LEU A 83 1.13 -17.48 -0.29
C LEU A 83 1.13 -16.24 -1.20
N LEU A 84 0.71 -15.11 -0.63
CA LEU A 84 0.77 -13.79 -1.24
C LEU A 84 1.38 -12.80 -0.25
N ALA A 85 2.55 -12.26 -0.55
CA ALA A 85 3.12 -11.16 0.22
C ALA A 85 2.71 -9.81 -0.41
N LEU A 86 1.67 -9.17 0.15
CA LEU A 86 1.35 -7.80 -0.18
C LEU A 86 2.28 -6.87 0.60
N THR A 87 3.10 -6.13 -0.12
CA THR A 87 4.13 -5.25 0.45
C THR A 87 3.89 -3.82 0.00
N LEU A 88 3.93 -2.87 0.92
CA LEU A 88 3.51 -1.50 0.68
C LEU A 88 4.63 -0.52 1.07
N ASP A 89 4.96 0.39 0.17
CA ASP A 89 6.11 1.28 0.31
C ASP A 89 5.71 2.71 0.70
N ASP A 90 6.69 3.48 1.15
CA ASP A 90 6.73 4.92 1.39
C ASP A 90 5.98 5.40 2.63
N GLY A 91 4.67 5.65 2.53
CA GLY A 91 3.88 6.26 3.60
C GLY A 91 3.66 7.76 3.42
N VAL A 92 3.63 8.26 2.20
CA VAL A 92 3.46 9.70 1.90
C VAL A 92 2.12 10.24 2.42
N ASN A 93 1.05 9.45 2.32
CA ASN A 93 -0.30 9.87 2.63
C ASN A 93 -0.82 9.21 3.92
N SER A 94 -1.09 10.02 4.95
CA SER A 94 -1.57 9.54 6.25
C SER A 94 -2.92 8.82 6.17
N ASP A 95 -3.82 9.23 5.28
CA ASP A 95 -5.13 8.59 5.10
C ASP A 95 -4.99 7.22 4.44
N VAL A 96 -4.04 7.05 3.51
CA VAL A 96 -3.77 5.75 2.87
C VAL A 96 -3.11 4.78 3.86
N VAL A 97 -2.15 5.25 4.66
CA VAL A 97 -1.56 4.45 5.76
C VAL A 97 -2.66 3.98 6.72
N ARG A 98 -3.56 4.90 7.13
CA ARG A 98 -4.69 4.59 7.99
C ARG A 98 -5.62 3.56 7.37
N ALA A 99 -5.97 3.75 6.10
CA ALA A 99 -6.91 2.87 5.39
C ALA A 99 -6.38 1.44 5.24
N TYR A 100 -5.13 1.25 4.85
CA TYR A 100 -4.51 -0.08 4.80
C TYR A 100 -4.37 -0.72 6.19
N THR A 101 -4.04 0.08 7.20
CA THR A 101 -3.98 -0.42 8.58
C THR A 101 -5.36 -0.88 9.06
N GLN A 102 -6.41 -0.12 8.76
CA GLN A 102 -7.79 -0.49 9.08
C GLN A 102 -8.23 -1.74 8.29
N LEU A 103 -7.91 -1.82 6.99
CA LEU A 103 -8.16 -3.00 6.18
C LEU A 103 -7.53 -4.27 6.80
N ALA A 104 -6.26 -4.19 7.20
CA ALA A 104 -5.58 -5.29 7.88
C ALA A 104 -6.32 -5.70 9.17
N LYS A 105 -6.70 -4.72 10.00
CA LYS A 105 -7.44 -4.94 11.24
C LYS A 105 -8.79 -5.64 11.02
N ASP A 106 -9.55 -5.18 10.02
CA ASP A 106 -10.94 -5.63 9.81
C ASP A 106 -11.01 -7.01 9.12
N THR A 107 -10.02 -7.33 8.28
CA THR A 107 -10.04 -8.55 7.46
C THR A 107 -9.12 -9.66 7.95
N GLY A 108 -8.18 -9.33 8.82
CA GLY A 108 -7.10 -10.24 9.21
C GLY A 108 -5.98 -10.32 8.17
N ALA A 109 -6.01 -9.51 7.11
CA ALA A 109 -4.94 -9.47 6.11
C ALA A 109 -3.58 -9.16 6.76
N ARG A 110 -2.54 -9.85 6.28
CA ARG A 110 -1.16 -9.70 6.74
C ARG A 110 -0.34 -9.03 5.66
N MET A 111 0.45 -8.03 6.04
CA MET A 111 1.16 -7.16 5.09
C MET A 111 2.55 -6.80 5.62
N THR A 112 3.44 -6.42 4.70
CA THR A 112 4.73 -5.81 5.07
C THR A 112 4.77 -4.36 4.56
N PHE A 113 4.99 -3.40 5.46
CA PHE A 113 5.15 -1.99 5.11
C PHE A 113 6.64 -1.64 5.10
N PHE A 114 7.16 -1.22 3.95
CA PHE A 114 8.51 -0.68 3.81
C PHE A 114 8.47 0.83 4.03
N VAL A 115 8.94 1.25 5.17
CA VAL A 115 8.73 2.58 5.76
C VAL A 115 9.81 3.55 5.35
N ASN A 116 9.41 4.74 4.85
CA ASN A 116 10.27 5.93 4.89
C ASN A 116 9.94 6.76 6.13
N GLY A 117 10.84 6.77 7.08
CA GLY A 117 10.59 7.38 8.40
C GLY A 117 10.44 8.90 8.40
N ILE A 118 10.70 9.57 7.28
CA ILE A 118 10.54 11.01 7.13
C ILE A 118 9.07 11.47 7.19
N TYR A 119 8.12 10.58 6.89
CA TYR A 119 6.70 10.95 6.81
C TYR A 119 6.00 10.86 8.15
N ASN A 120 5.24 11.90 8.50
CA ASN A 120 4.46 11.96 9.75
C ASN A 120 3.32 10.94 9.81
N SER A 121 2.87 10.41 8.66
CA SER A 121 1.83 9.39 8.58
C SER A 121 2.06 8.21 9.52
N TRP A 122 3.30 7.87 9.79
CA TRP A 122 3.70 6.78 10.68
C TRP A 122 3.45 7.09 12.15
N THR A 123 3.59 8.36 12.56
CA THR A 123 3.27 8.82 13.91
C THR A 123 1.80 9.22 14.06
N ASP A 124 1.19 9.76 13.01
CA ASP A 124 -0.24 10.14 12.99
C ASP A 124 -1.17 8.92 13.19
N ASN A 125 -0.73 7.76 12.70
CA ASN A 125 -1.49 6.50 12.77
C ASN A 125 -0.97 5.52 13.83
N LEU A 126 -0.12 5.97 14.73
CA LEU A 126 0.58 5.11 15.69
C LEU A 126 -0.36 4.23 16.52
N ASP A 127 -1.44 4.81 17.04
CA ASP A 127 -2.38 4.10 17.93
C ASP A 127 -3.10 2.95 17.21
N LEU A 128 -3.36 3.11 15.91
CA LEU A 128 -4.00 2.08 15.09
C LEU A 128 -2.98 1.02 14.62
N LEU A 129 -1.80 1.45 14.19
CA LEU A 129 -0.80 0.60 13.57
C LEU A 129 0.03 -0.22 14.58
N ARG A 130 0.41 0.37 15.72
CA ARG A 130 1.26 -0.29 16.71
C ARG A 130 0.73 -1.65 17.17
N PRO A 131 -0.55 -1.84 17.54
CA PRO A 131 -1.05 -3.16 17.95
C PRO A 131 -0.91 -4.24 16.86
N LEU A 132 -1.04 -3.85 15.57
CA LEU A 132 -0.88 -4.79 14.46
C LEU A 132 0.59 -5.11 14.18
N VAL A 133 1.49 -4.20 14.47
CA VAL A 133 2.94 -4.44 14.43
C VAL A 133 3.37 -5.35 15.57
N GLU A 134 2.91 -5.10 16.78
CA GLU A 134 3.21 -5.92 17.98
C GLU A 134 2.69 -7.36 17.84
N SER A 135 1.51 -7.54 17.24
CA SER A 135 0.95 -8.87 16.94
C SER A 135 1.66 -9.58 15.78
N GLY A 136 2.48 -8.86 15.00
CA GLY A 136 3.12 -9.36 13.79
C GLY A 136 2.18 -9.48 12.59
N GLN A 137 0.95 -8.96 12.68
CA GLN A 137 0.02 -8.94 11.54
C GLN A 137 0.50 -7.96 10.47
N ILE A 138 1.08 -6.83 10.86
CA ILE A 138 1.83 -5.94 9.97
C ILE A 138 3.30 -6.00 10.36
N GLN A 139 4.15 -6.30 9.38
CA GLN A 139 5.59 -6.24 9.51
C GLN A 139 6.10 -4.90 8.99
N LEU A 140 7.08 -4.30 9.66
CA LEU A 140 7.78 -3.13 9.15
C LEU A 140 9.12 -3.53 8.53
N GLY A 141 9.38 -3.03 7.32
CA GLY A 141 10.63 -3.12 6.58
C GLY A 141 11.31 -1.75 6.46
N ASN A 142 12.58 -1.72 6.09
CA ASN A 142 13.34 -0.48 5.92
C ASN A 142 13.32 -0.03 4.45
N HIS A 143 12.76 1.18 4.20
CA HIS A 143 12.75 1.79 2.85
C HIS A 143 13.62 3.04 2.78
N THR A 144 14.64 3.13 3.65
CA THR A 144 15.47 4.31 3.88
C THR A 144 14.71 5.41 4.65
N TRP A 145 15.44 6.45 5.09
CA TRP A 145 14.82 7.58 5.77
C TRP A 145 14.03 8.47 4.82
N SER A 146 14.66 8.91 3.69
CA SER A 146 14.14 9.98 2.83
C SER A 146 13.96 9.60 1.37
N HIS A 147 14.01 8.30 1.04
CA HIS A 147 13.78 7.76 -0.30
C HIS A 147 14.75 8.23 -1.40
N PRO A 148 16.08 8.33 -1.17
CA PRO A 148 17.02 8.67 -2.23
C PRO A 148 17.36 7.47 -3.14
N ASP A 149 17.83 7.74 -4.35
CA ASP A 149 18.52 6.72 -5.16
C ASP A 149 19.85 6.35 -4.49
N LEU A 150 19.88 5.21 -3.79
CA LEU A 150 21.04 4.76 -3.02
C LEU A 150 22.29 4.57 -3.89
N THR A 151 22.13 4.24 -5.18
CA THR A 151 23.25 4.02 -6.09
C THR A 151 24.00 5.29 -6.45
N SER A 152 23.40 6.45 -6.19
CA SER A 152 23.99 7.78 -6.38
C SER A 152 24.69 8.35 -5.13
N LEU A 153 24.58 7.65 -4.00
CA LEU A 153 25.12 8.10 -2.72
C LEU A 153 26.49 7.52 -2.42
N THR A 154 27.23 8.21 -1.54
CA THR A 154 28.39 7.63 -0.88
C THR A 154 27.98 6.54 0.11
N GLN A 155 28.86 5.59 0.41
CA GLN A 155 28.61 4.52 1.38
C GLN A 155 28.14 5.07 2.74
N SER A 156 28.77 6.15 3.23
CA SER A 156 28.38 6.80 4.50
C SER A 156 26.95 7.37 4.45
N LYS A 157 26.50 7.86 3.28
CA LYS A 157 25.12 8.35 3.14
C LYS A 157 24.10 7.22 3.04
N VAL A 158 24.47 6.11 2.39
CA VAL A 158 23.64 4.88 2.40
C VAL A 158 23.48 4.37 3.84
N GLU A 159 24.57 4.32 4.59
CA GLU A 159 24.57 3.93 6.00
C GLU A 159 23.66 4.85 6.84
N GLU A 160 23.78 6.18 6.68
CA GLU A 160 22.97 7.18 7.39
C GLU A 160 21.47 6.97 7.12
N GLU A 161 21.08 6.80 5.87
CA GLU A 161 19.69 6.58 5.44
C GLU A 161 19.08 5.33 6.10
N LEU A 162 19.79 4.21 6.08
CA LEU A 162 19.31 2.96 6.66
C LEU A 162 19.29 2.99 8.19
N LYS A 163 20.34 3.53 8.84
CA LYS A 163 20.42 3.62 10.29
C LYS A 163 19.37 4.56 10.88
N ARG A 164 19.20 5.74 10.29
CA ARG A 164 18.23 6.72 10.76
C ARG A 164 16.80 6.16 10.72
N ASN A 165 16.47 5.43 9.67
CA ASN A 165 15.18 4.78 9.56
C ASN A 165 15.00 3.63 10.57
N ASP A 166 16.02 2.82 10.78
CA ASP A 166 16.01 1.73 11.78
C ASP A 166 15.83 2.27 13.22
N GLU A 167 16.50 3.38 13.55
CA GLU A 167 16.35 4.07 14.83
C GLU A 167 14.92 4.61 15.01
N PHE A 168 14.36 5.20 13.97
CA PHE A 168 12.96 5.65 13.97
C PHE A 168 12.00 4.49 14.25
N LEU A 169 12.13 3.37 13.56
CA LEU A 169 11.26 2.19 13.74
C LEU A 169 11.38 1.63 15.16
N LYS A 170 12.59 1.50 15.68
CA LYS A 170 12.82 1.02 17.06
C LYS A 170 12.22 1.96 18.09
N LYS A 171 12.45 3.26 17.95
CA LYS A 171 11.94 4.27 18.89
C LYS A 171 10.42 4.37 18.86
N THR A 172 9.82 4.30 17.67
CA THR A 172 8.38 4.55 17.46
C THR A 172 7.56 3.31 17.71
N TYR A 173 8.01 2.15 17.23
CA TYR A 173 7.25 0.90 17.26
C TYR A 173 7.85 -0.21 18.13
N GLY A 174 9.07 -0.02 18.63
CA GLY A 174 9.76 -1.04 19.42
C GLY A 174 10.31 -2.22 18.61
N VAL A 175 10.26 -2.14 17.27
CA VAL A 175 10.68 -3.23 16.36
C VAL A 175 11.77 -2.76 15.41
N GLY A 176 12.66 -3.69 15.02
CA GLY A 176 13.62 -3.47 13.94
C GLY A 176 13.11 -4.08 12.63
N ALA A 177 13.60 -3.56 11.50
CA ALA A 177 13.23 -4.02 10.16
C ALA A 177 14.12 -5.15 9.61
N LYS A 178 15.24 -5.44 10.27
CA LYS A 178 16.18 -6.48 9.82
C LYS A 178 15.53 -7.84 9.71
N PRO A 179 15.89 -8.63 8.71
CA PRO A 179 16.95 -8.43 7.72
C PRO A 179 16.52 -7.75 6.43
N TYR A 180 15.27 -7.25 6.34
CA TYR A 180 14.66 -6.78 5.09
C TYR A 180 14.84 -5.28 4.89
N TYR A 181 15.36 -4.90 3.73
CA TYR A 181 15.25 -3.55 3.23
C TYR A 181 14.78 -3.55 1.78
N ARG A 182 14.12 -2.50 1.38
CA ARG A 182 13.76 -2.28 -0.02
C ARG A 182 14.46 -1.03 -0.51
N PRO A 183 15.36 -1.14 -1.50
CA PRO A 183 16.02 0.03 -2.05
C PRO A 183 15.01 0.89 -2.83
N PRO A 184 14.98 2.22 -2.64
CA PRO A 184 14.17 3.13 -3.42
C PRO A 184 14.31 2.89 -4.93
N TYR A 185 13.18 2.94 -5.65
CA TYR A 185 13.10 2.66 -7.09
C TYR A 185 13.54 1.24 -7.49
N GLY A 186 13.71 0.32 -6.54
CA GLY A 186 14.31 -1.00 -6.78
C GLY A 186 15.80 -0.93 -7.15
N LYS A 187 16.44 0.23 -7.03
CA LYS A 187 17.82 0.45 -7.45
C LYS A 187 18.80 0.11 -6.35
N HIS A 188 19.61 -0.91 -6.60
CA HIS A 188 20.73 -1.30 -5.74
C HIS A 188 21.91 -1.82 -6.59
N ASN A 189 23.06 -1.92 -5.98
CA ASN A 189 24.26 -2.51 -6.55
C ASN A 189 25.12 -3.12 -5.44
N GLY A 190 26.20 -3.81 -5.81
CA GLY A 190 27.06 -4.49 -4.84
C GLY A 190 27.65 -3.58 -3.74
N ALA A 191 27.84 -2.29 -4.01
CA ALA A 191 28.34 -1.35 -3.01
C ALA A 191 27.25 -0.98 -1.98
N VAL A 192 26.02 -0.76 -2.45
CA VAL A 192 24.84 -0.55 -1.59
C VAL A 192 24.56 -1.78 -0.74
N ASP A 193 24.56 -2.97 -1.38
CA ASP A 193 24.29 -4.24 -0.69
C ASP A 193 25.34 -4.55 0.37
N ALA A 194 26.61 -4.23 0.11
CA ALA A 194 27.69 -4.41 1.09
C ALA A 194 27.44 -3.56 2.36
N VAL A 195 27.12 -2.27 2.21
CA VAL A 195 26.78 -1.39 3.33
C VAL A 195 25.55 -1.89 4.07
N ALA A 196 24.48 -2.28 3.34
CA ALA A 196 23.28 -2.83 3.94
C ALA A 196 23.56 -4.11 4.75
N ASN A 197 24.38 -5.02 4.20
CA ASN A 197 24.78 -6.26 4.87
C ASN A 197 25.56 -6.01 6.18
N GLU A 198 26.50 -5.07 6.19
CA GLU A 198 27.24 -4.67 7.40
C GLU A 198 26.30 -4.18 8.50
N LEU A 199 25.16 -3.57 8.13
CA LEU A 199 24.13 -3.14 9.06
C LEU A 199 23.15 -4.26 9.47
N GLY A 200 23.27 -5.46 8.87
CA GLY A 200 22.38 -6.60 9.10
C GLY A 200 21.15 -6.61 8.21
N TYR A 201 21.09 -5.79 7.16
CA TYR A 201 20.08 -5.82 6.11
C TYR A 201 20.55 -6.72 4.96
N THR A 202 20.41 -8.02 5.14
CA THR A 202 20.96 -9.04 4.23
C THR A 202 20.01 -9.45 3.11
N VAL A 203 18.79 -8.91 3.11
CA VAL A 203 17.75 -9.27 2.14
C VAL A 203 17.22 -8.02 1.43
N PRO A 204 17.85 -7.60 0.32
CA PRO A 204 17.22 -6.64 -0.57
C PRO A 204 15.91 -7.24 -1.10
N THR A 205 14.79 -6.59 -0.83
CA THR A 205 13.47 -7.12 -1.16
C THR A 205 12.87 -6.33 -2.31
N LEU A 206 12.72 -6.98 -3.45
CA LEU A 206 12.04 -6.46 -4.62
C LEU A 206 10.64 -7.08 -4.76
N TRP A 207 10.15 -7.31 -5.97
CA TRP A 207 8.80 -7.80 -6.24
C TRP A 207 8.71 -8.55 -7.56
N SER A 208 7.69 -9.38 -7.70
CA SER A 208 7.30 -10.05 -8.94
C SER A 208 6.00 -9.50 -9.55
N GLY A 209 5.25 -8.70 -8.76
CA GLY A 209 4.03 -8.05 -9.20
C GLY A 209 3.91 -6.64 -8.63
N SER A 210 3.10 -5.78 -9.26
CA SER A 210 2.94 -4.38 -8.86
C SER A 210 1.51 -3.91 -9.01
N LEU A 211 1.00 -3.15 -8.04
CA LEU A 211 -0.26 -2.40 -8.16
C LEU A 211 -0.11 -1.16 -9.08
N SER A 212 1.13 -0.83 -9.49
CA SER A 212 1.47 0.32 -10.34
C SER A 212 1.04 1.68 -9.78
N ASP A 213 0.79 1.77 -8.49
CA ASP A 213 0.18 2.89 -7.77
C ASP A 213 1.20 3.85 -7.12
N SER A 214 2.46 3.82 -7.58
CA SER A 214 3.48 4.79 -7.18
C SER A 214 3.16 6.23 -7.62
N THR A 215 2.31 6.37 -8.63
CA THR A 215 1.73 7.62 -9.11
C THR A 215 0.21 7.54 -9.08
N LEU A 216 -0.46 8.68 -9.24
CA LEU A 216 -1.92 8.71 -9.30
C LEU A 216 -2.42 8.03 -10.58
N ILE A 217 -3.12 6.90 -10.40
CA ILE A 217 -3.73 6.11 -11.46
C ILE A 217 -5.21 5.86 -11.17
N THR A 218 -5.95 5.32 -12.15
CA THR A 218 -7.37 5.03 -11.98
C THR A 218 -7.60 3.73 -11.19
N GLU A 219 -8.75 3.64 -10.53
CA GLU A 219 -9.19 2.44 -9.82
C GLU A 219 -9.28 1.23 -10.76
N GLU A 220 -9.79 1.43 -11.98
CA GLU A 220 -9.86 0.39 -13.01
C GLU A 220 -8.49 -0.19 -13.33
N TYR A 221 -7.46 0.65 -13.43
CA TYR A 221 -6.11 0.18 -13.68
C TYR A 221 -5.54 -0.60 -12.50
N ILE A 222 -5.82 -0.16 -11.26
CA ILE A 222 -5.44 -0.91 -10.04
C ILE A 222 -6.10 -2.29 -10.03
N LEU A 223 -7.41 -2.39 -10.36
CA LEU A 223 -8.12 -3.66 -10.43
C LEU A 223 -7.52 -4.61 -11.47
N LYS A 224 -7.11 -4.08 -12.62
CA LYS A 224 -6.37 -4.86 -13.62
C LYS A 224 -5.04 -5.39 -13.06
N MET A 225 -4.30 -4.59 -12.30
CA MET A 225 -3.03 -5.02 -11.69
C MET A 225 -3.27 -6.07 -10.60
N ILE A 226 -4.34 -5.93 -9.81
CA ILE A 226 -4.76 -6.95 -8.84
C ILE A 226 -5.05 -8.27 -9.56
N ASP A 227 -5.82 -8.23 -10.66
CA ASP A 227 -6.13 -9.42 -11.43
C ASP A 227 -4.87 -10.10 -12.02
N GLU A 228 -3.91 -9.31 -12.49
CA GLU A 228 -2.68 -9.81 -13.10
C GLU A 228 -1.68 -10.37 -12.07
N TYR A 229 -1.52 -9.73 -10.90
CA TYR A 229 -0.40 -9.99 -10.01
C TYR A 229 -0.75 -10.65 -8.67
N PHE A 230 -2.02 -10.77 -8.30
CA PHE A 230 -2.39 -11.52 -7.09
C PHE A 230 -2.41 -13.01 -7.38
N VAL A 231 -1.23 -13.57 -7.55
CA VAL A 231 -1.01 -15.00 -7.85
C VAL A 231 -0.22 -15.68 -6.75
N PRO A 232 -0.27 -17.01 -6.66
CA PRO A 232 0.50 -17.77 -5.69
C PRO A 232 1.99 -17.42 -5.71
N GLN A 233 2.59 -17.34 -4.53
CA GLN A 233 4.01 -17.09 -4.27
C GLN A 233 4.50 -15.70 -4.75
N ALA A 234 3.60 -14.79 -5.10
CA ALA A 234 3.98 -13.44 -5.49
C ALA A 234 4.37 -12.59 -4.28
N ILE A 235 5.39 -11.74 -4.49
CA ILE A 235 5.63 -10.54 -3.70
C ILE A 235 5.12 -9.37 -4.55
N VAL A 236 4.04 -8.74 -4.11
CA VAL A 236 3.40 -7.63 -4.83
C VAL A 236 3.74 -6.32 -4.13
N ILE A 237 4.24 -5.35 -4.90
CA ILE A 237 4.47 -3.98 -4.43
C ILE A 237 3.21 -3.14 -4.65
N GLY A 238 2.83 -2.37 -3.64
CA GLY A 238 1.94 -1.23 -3.70
C GLY A 238 2.54 -0.06 -2.93
N HIS A 239 1.85 1.07 -2.89
CA HIS A 239 2.35 2.28 -2.23
C HIS A 239 1.29 2.90 -1.31
N LEU A 240 1.76 3.53 -0.24
CA LEU A 240 0.93 4.22 0.75
C LEU A 240 0.83 5.72 0.42
N ASN A 241 0.58 6.04 -0.86
CA ASN A 241 0.75 7.39 -1.41
C ASN A 241 -0.54 8.01 -1.96
N HIS A 242 -1.39 7.24 -2.63
CA HIS A 242 -2.53 7.76 -3.38
C HIS A 242 -3.84 7.07 -3.01
N LEU A 243 -4.93 7.85 -2.87
CA LEU A 243 -6.24 7.37 -2.41
C LEU A 243 -6.94 6.34 -3.30
N PRO A 244 -6.82 6.32 -4.64
CA PRO A 244 -7.62 5.42 -5.48
C PRO A 244 -7.56 3.95 -5.07
N VAL A 245 -6.43 3.45 -4.56
CA VAL A 245 -6.32 2.06 -4.09
C VAL A 245 -7.26 1.76 -2.92
N THR A 246 -7.57 2.75 -2.08
CA THR A 246 -8.45 2.58 -0.93
C THR A 246 -9.92 2.36 -1.32
N HIS A 247 -10.29 2.76 -2.53
CA HIS A 247 -11.66 2.61 -3.04
C HIS A 247 -11.92 1.21 -3.62
N VAL A 248 -10.89 0.41 -3.85
CA VAL A 248 -10.98 -0.95 -4.43
C VAL A 248 -10.68 -2.06 -3.43
N TYR A 249 -10.60 -1.76 -2.15
CA TYR A 249 -10.33 -2.75 -1.10
C TYR A 249 -11.31 -3.93 -1.08
N PRO A 250 -12.63 -3.76 -1.28
CA PRO A 250 -13.53 -4.90 -1.37
C PRO A 250 -13.11 -5.89 -2.46
N GLN A 251 -12.84 -5.41 -3.67
CA GLN A 251 -12.43 -6.24 -4.81
C GLN A 251 -11.05 -6.87 -4.59
N LEU A 252 -10.12 -6.15 -3.95
CA LEU A 252 -8.82 -6.68 -3.57
C LEU A 252 -8.96 -7.88 -2.63
N ILE A 253 -9.80 -7.76 -1.59
CA ILE A 253 -10.06 -8.85 -0.64
C ILE A 253 -10.82 -10.01 -1.29
N ASP A 254 -11.80 -9.71 -2.16
CA ASP A 254 -12.54 -10.74 -2.89
C ASP A 254 -11.62 -11.54 -3.81
N THR A 255 -10.70 -10.89 -4.54
CA THR A 255 -9.70 -11.57 -5.36
C THR A 255 -8.81 -12.50 -4.53
N ILE A 256 -8.37 -12.07 -3.33
CA ILE A 256 -7.57 -12.92 -2.43
C ILE A 256 -8.37 -14.18 -2.02
N ARG A 257 -9.66 -14.03 -1.69
CA ARG A 257 -10.54 -15.13 -1.30
C ARG A 257 -10.82 -16.08 -2.45
N ASP A 258 -11.22 -15.54 -3.60
CA ASP A 258 -11.61 -16.32 -4.78
C ASP A 258 -10.45 -17.17 -5.32
N ARG A 259 -9.23 -16.68 -5.18
CA ARG A 259 -8.00 -17.37 -5.55
C ARG A 259 -7.44 -18.25 -4.43
N ASN A 260 -8.12 -18.34 -3.28
CA ASN A 260 -7.66 -19.03 -2.08
C ASN A 260 -6.23 -18.65 -1.67
N LEU A 261 -5.86 -17.39 -1.84
CA LEU A 261 -4.54 -16.88 -1.46
C LEU A 261 -4.48 -16.62 0.04
N ARG A 262 -3.32 -16.89 0.60
CA ARG A 262 -3.00 -16.65 2.01
C ARG A 262 -2.07 -15.47 2.12
N THR A 263 -2.57 -14.37 2.66
CA THR A 263 -1.72 -13.19 2.88
C THR A 263 -0.71 -13.43 3.99
N VAL A 264 0.54 -13.05 3.75
CA VAL A 264 1.65 -13.25 4.68
C VAL A 264 2.53 -12.00 4.79
N THR A 265 3.15 -11.84 5.96
CA THR A 265 4.34 -10.99 6.10
C THR A 265 5.57 -11.79 5.68
N LEU A 266 6.68 -11.14 5.38
CA LEU A 266 7.94 -11.86 5.10
C LEU A 266 8.40 -12.67 6.33
N ASN A 267 8.12 -12.19 7.54
CA ASN A 267 8.41 -12.90 8.79
C ASN A 267 7.53 -14.16 9.01
N ASP A 268 6.40 -14.29 8.34
CA ASP A 268 5.59 -15.51 8.38
C ASP A 268 6.20 -16.62 7.54
N VAL A 269 6.95 -16.24 6.50
CA VAL A 269 7.54 -17.17 5.53
C VAL A 269 8.95 -17.59 5.92
N PHE A 270 9.77 -16.64 6.37
CA PHE A 270 11.19 -16.89 6.56
C PHE A 270 11.60 -16.98 8.03
N LEU A 271 12.56 -17.86 8.29
CA LEU A 271 13.23 -17.92 9.58
C LEU A 271 14.00 -16.62 9.81
N ARG A 272 13.82 -16.02 10.98
CA ARG A 272 14.70 -14.91 11.39
C ARG A 272 16.08 -15.49 11.69
N THR A 273 17.09 -14.92 11.07
CA THR A 273 18.47 -15.14 11.52
C THR A 273 18.63 -14.54 12.92
N PRO A 274 19.23 -15.25 13.88
CA PRO A 274 19.45 -14.75 15.23
C PRO A 274 20.23 -13.44 15.26
#